data_45434d373ea2c82a055fb177b3a463b9
#
_entry.id   45434d373ea2c82a055fb177b3a463b9
#
_cell.length_a   1.000
_cell.length_b   1.000
_cell.length_c   1.000
_cell.angle_alpha   90.00
_cell.angle_beta   90.00
_cell.angle_gamma   90.00
#
_symmetry.space_group_name_H-M   'P 1'
#
loop_
_entity.id
_entity.type
_entity.pdbx_description
1 polymer ?
#
loop_
_entity_poly.entity_id
_entity_poly.type
_entity_poly.pdbx_seq_one_letter_code
_entity_poly.pdbx_strand_id
1 'polypeptide(L)'
;MLCLLLAACAPRERAGAGEEAALARDPVVARALHDPLMSDPDLASRNEANAILGQADSSALPLFKATREAARAAREAARIALLEGGPIPALPPPAEAAFARAPGPQADAGALLAALGAPAACARRLGEDFLLAADLPPAAALPPQAMVLQAAGADQTPCRIRIIRYATPAAGEDVLHYHYVRARRAGLAATRYSAPAALIAAQGKAGARLLVLARPAAHGMTAVELLYRAP
;
A
#
# COMPACT_ATOMS: atom_id res chain seq x y z
N MET A 1 66.26 18.36 -28.27
CA MET A 1 65.78 17.04 -27.80
C MET A 1 64.79 17.27 -26.68
N LEU A 2 63.53 17.13 -27.01
CA LEU A 2 62.39 17.40 -26.04
C LEU A 2 61.66 16.04 -25.83
N CYS A 3 61.86 15.42 -24.67
CA CYS A 3 61.20 14.20 -24.31
C CYS A 3 59.78 14.52 -23.79
N LEU A 4 58.77 14.17 -24.58
CA LEU A 4 57.37 14.13 -24.10
C LEU A 4 57.19 12.90 -23.23
N LEU A 5 56.88 13.10 -21.94
CA LEU A 5 56.37 12.09 -21.04
C LEU A 5 54.87 11.98 -21.23
N LEU A 6 54.41 10.94 -21.91
CA LEU A 6 53.04 10.52 -21.97
C LEU A 6 52.69 9.81 -20.65
N ALA A 7 51.97 10.50 -19.76
CA ALA A 7 51.34 9.86 -18.60
C ALA A 7 50.11 9.07 -19.08
N ALA A 8 50.28 7.76 -19.16
CA ALA A 8 49.17 6.85 -19.39
C ALA A 8 48.26 6.82 -18.16
N CYS A 9 47.07 7.38 -18.28
CA CYS A 9 45.96 7.10 -17.33
C CYS A 9 45.53 5.65 -17.50
N ALA A 10 46.00 4.78 -16.63
CA ALA A 10 45.44 3.44 -16.51
C ALA A 10 43.99 3.57 -15.99
N PRO A 11 43.02 2.86 -16.57
CA PRO A 11 41.69 2.81 -16.04
C PRO A 11 41.75 2.16 -14.65
N ARG A 12 41.28 2.91 -13.66
CA ARG A 12 41.15 2.43 -12.29
C ARG A 12 40.13 1.29 -12.35
N GLU A 13 40.60 0.04 -12.35
CA GLU A 13 39.74 -1.11 -12.21
C GLU A 13 38.86 -0.89 -10.99
N ARG A 14 37.54 -1.12 -11.16
CA ARG A 14 36.56 -1.07 -10.09
C ARG A 14 36.95 -2.13 -9.07
N ALA A 15 37.57 -1.71 -7.98
CA ALA A 15 37.95 -2.55 -6.85
C ALA A 15 36.75 -3.19 -6.11
N GLY A 16 35.50 -2.96 -6.56
CA GLY A 16 34.32 -3.48 -5.93
C GLY A 16 33.98 -4.94 -6.26
N ALA A 17 34.09 -5.34 -7.52
CA ALA A 17 33.59 -6.68 -7.92
C ALA A 17 34.44 -7.85 -7.42
N GLY A 18 35.76 -7.63 -7.25
CA GLY A 18 36.67 -8.64 -6.70
C GLY A 18 36.54 -8.78 -5.18
N GLU A 19 36.35 -7.68 -4.51
CA GLU A 19 36.20 -7.61 -3.05
C GLU A 19 34.85 -8.16 -2.59
N GLU A 20 33.75 -7.83 -3.27
CA GLU A 20 32.44 -8.44 -3.05
C GLU A 20 32.44 -9.96 -3.31
N ALA A 21 33.13 -10.41 -4.37
CA ALA A 21 33.24 -11.84 -4.65
C ALA A 21 34.15 -12.57 -3.65
N ALA A 22 35.15 -11.90 -3.05
CA ALA A 22 35.98 -12.45 -1.99
C ALA A 22 35.22 -12.51 -0.67
N LEU A 23 34.49 -11.46 -0.32
CA LEU A 23 33.63 -11.39 0.86
C LEU A 23 32.49 -12.44 0.80
N ALA A 24 31.90 -12.65 -0.37
CA ALA A 24 30.86 -13.68 -0.55
C ALA A 24 31.40 -15.11 -0.46
N ARG A 25 32.71 -15.31 -0.59
CA ARG A 25 33.39 -16.61 -0.41
C ARG A 25 33.94 -16.82 1.00
N ASP A 26 34.00 -15.78 1.80
CA ASP A 26 34.40 -15.90 3.20
C ASP A 26 33.28 -16.66 3.95
N PRO A 27 33.58 -17.81 4.58
CA PRO A 27 32.58 -18.62 5.27
C PRO A 27 31.86 -17.84 6.40
N VAL A 28 32.55 -16.86 7.01
CA VAL A 28 31.96 -16.04 8.09
C VAL A 28 31.00 -15.02 7.49
N VAL A 29 31.35 -14.37 6.38
CA VAL A 29 30.51 -13.41 5.67
C VAL A 29 29.35 -14.11 4.96
N ALA A 30 29.61 -15.23 4.28
CA ALA A 30 28.56 -16.06 3.68
C ALA A 30 27.58 -16.55 4.73
N ARG A 31 28.06 -16.91 5.91
CA ARG A 31 27.22 -17.27 7.05
C ARG A 31 26.43 -16.09 7.58
N ALA A 32 27.02 -14.90 7.72
CA ALA A 32 26.33 -13.69 8.16
C ALA A 32 25.29 -13.20 7.14
N LEU A 33 25.53 -13.41 5.83
CA LEU A 33 24.59 -13.05 4.79
C LEU A 33 23.48 -14.10 4.55
N HIS A 34 23.76 -15.36 4.89
CA HIS A 34 22.84 -16.49 4.70
C HIS A 34 22.44 -17.17 6.00
N ASP A 35 23.02 -16.75 7.13
CA ASP A 35 22.56 -17.21 8.41
C ASP A 35 21.12 -16.73 8.61
N PRO A 36 20.23 -17.61 9.04
CA PRO A 36 18.89 -17.23 9.45
C PRO A 36 18.88 -16.39 10.74
N LEU A 37 19.79 -15.40 10.86
CA LEU A 37 19.61 -14.26 11.78
C LEU A 37 18.25 -13.59 11.56
N MET A 38 17.72 -13.79 10.36
CA MET A 38 16.36 -13.44 9.97
C MET A 38 15.32 -14.49 10.39
N SER A 39 15.72 -15.61 10.96
CA SER A 39 14.82 -16.66 11.49
C SER A 39 14.74 -16.68 13.00
N ASP A 40 15.46 -15.82 13.70
CA ASP A 40 15.15 -15.53 15.10
C ASP A 40 13.81 -14.79 15.14
N PRO A 41 12.75 -15.37 15.73
CA PRO A 41 11.43 -14.78 15.75
C PRO A 41 11.42 -13.35 16.32
N ASP A 42 12.30 -13.05 17.26
CA ASP A 42 12.39 -11.72 17.90
C ASP A 42 13.12 -10.69 17.03
N LEU A 43 14.07 -11.13 16.19
CA LEU A 43 14.78 -10.26 15.25
C LEU A 43 14.04 -10.17 13.91
N ALA A 44 13.40 -11.25 13.47
CA ALA A 44 12.57 -11.25 12.27
C ALA A 44 11.40 -10.27 12.41
N SER A 45 10.69 -10.26 13.53
CA SER A 45 9.58 -9.36 13.76
C SER A 45 9.98 -7.87 13.74
N ARG A 46 11.18 -7.54 14.25
CA ARG A 46 11.72 -6.17 14.20
C ARG A 46 12.21 -5.77 12.81
N ASN A 47 12.83 -6.70 12.08
CA ASN A 47 13.27 -6.45 10.72
C ASN A 47 12.11 -6.45 9.72
N GLU A 48 11.10 -7.27 9.92
CA GLU A 48 9.87 -7.24 9.13
C GLU A 48 9.16 -5.87 9.24
N ALA A 49 9.07 -5.31 10.43
CA ALA A 49 8.51 -3.98 10.64
C ALA A 49 9.32 -2.90 9.89
N ASN A 50 10.64 -2.95 9.93
CA ASN A 50 11.50 -2.00 9.23
C ASN A 50 11.58 -2.24 7.72
N ALA A 51 11.53 -3.50 7.25
CA ALA A 51 11.52 -3.82 5.83
C ALA A 51 10.19 -3.45 5.15
N ILE A 52 9.07 -3.58 5.85
CA ILE A 52 7.74 -3.20 5.36
C ILE A 52 7.64 -1.68 5.18
N LEU A 53 8.30 -0.90 6.03
CA LEU A 53 8.28 0.56 5.98
C LEU A 53 9.15 1.17 4.87
N GLY A 54 10.11 0.42 4.34
CA GLY A 54 11.10 0.92 3.39
C GLY A 54 11.01 0.40 1.96
N GLN A 55 10.33 -0.70 1.69
CA GLN A 55 10.39 -1.36 0.37
C GLN A 55 9.03 -1.93 -0.04
N ALA A 56 8.34 -1.20 -0.91
CA ALA A 56 7.13 -1.70 -1.58
C ALA A 56 7.41 -2.91 -2.51
N ASP A 57 8.68 -3.23 -2.77
CA ASP A 57 9.13 -4.26 -3.71
C ASP A 57 10.17 -5.23 -3.16
N SER A 58 10.30 -5.38 -1.84
CA SER A 58 11.22 -6.37 -1.30
C SER A 58 10.68 -7.78 -1.56
N SER A 59 11.35 -8.49 -2.45
CA SER A 59 11.12 -9.90 -2.75
C SER A 59 11.55 -10.85 -1.62
N ALA A 60 11.94 -10.32 -0.47
CA ALA A 60 12.54 -11.05 0.64
C ALA A 60 11.55 -11.81 1.52
N LEU A 61 10.26 -11.49 1.47
CA LEU A 61 9.23 -12.25 2.17
C LEU A 61 8.39 -13.02 1.17
N PRO A 62 8.03 -14.28 1.44
CA PRO A 62 7.09 -15.01 0.62
C PRO A 62 5.74 -14.32 0.72
N LEU A 63 5.54 -13.30 -0.11
CA LEU A 63 4.25 -12.68 -0.26
C LEU A 63 3.24 -13.75 -0.63
N PHE A 64 2.14 -13.74 0.03
CA PHE A 64 1.03 -14.63 -0.23
C PHE A 64 0.66 -14.55 -1.72
N LYS A 65 0.69 -15.69 -2.42
CA LYS A 65 0.26 -15.75 -3.82
C LYS A 65 -1.26 -15.82 -3.87
N ALA A 66 -1.87 -14.96 -4.66
CA ALA A 66 -3.30 -15.09 -4.94
C ALA A 66 -3.54 -16.31 -5.81
N THR A 67 -3.99 -17.41 -5.20
CA THR A 67 -4.54 -18.54 -5.93
C THR A 67 -6.00 -18.23 -6.29
N ARG A 68 -6.55 -18.97 -7.26
CA ARG A 68 -8.00 -18.86 -7.57
C ARG A 68 -8.87 -19.18 -6.37
N GLU A 69 -8.44 -20.09 -5.52
CA GLU A 69 -9.13 -20.49 -4.30
C GLU A 69 -9.09 -19.35 -3.26
N ALA A 70 -7.91 -18.77 -3.01
CA ALA A 70 -7.76 -17.64 -2.12
C ALA A 70 -8.59 -16.43 -2.59
N ALA A 71 -8.61 -16.13 -3.88
CA ALA A 71 -9.40 -15.05 -4.44
C ALA A 71 -10.91 -15.29 -4.24
N ARG A 72 -11.37 -16.54 -4.45
CA ARG A 72 -12.77 -16.91 -4.19
C ARG A 72 -13.12 -16.80 -2.70
N ALA A 73 -12.26 -17.30 -1.82
CA ALA A 73 -12.46 -17.24 -0.38
C ALA A 73 -12.51 -15.79 0.12
N ALA A 74 -11.63 -14.91 -0.36
CA ALA A 74 -11.63 -13.49 -0.02
C ALA A 74 -12.91 -12.78 -0.49
N ARG A 75 -13.34 -13.04 -1.72
CA ARG A 75 -14.60 -12.51 -2.25
C ARG A 75 -15.81 -12.97 -1.43
N GLU A 76 -15.88 -14.25 -1.09
CA GLU A 76 -17.00 -14.80 -0.32
C GLU A 76 -17.02 -14.24 1.10
N ALA A 77 -15.87 -14.15 1.77
CA ALA A 77 -15.76 -13.54 3.09
C ALA A 77 -16.21 -12.06 3.08
N ALA A 78 -15.80 -11.30 2.07
CA ALA A 78 -16.24 -9.92 1.90
C ALA A 78 -17.77 -9.83 1.68
N ARG A 79 -18.33 -10.75 0.88
CA ARG A 79 -19.76 -10.83 0.63
C ARG A 79 -20.55 -11.15 1.91
N ILE A 80 -20.09 -12.11 2.70
CA ILE A 80 -20.71 -12.48 3.99
C ILE A 80 -20.72 -11.26 4.91
N ALA A 81 -19.60 -10.58 5.07
CA ALA A 81 -19.49 -9.37 5.89
C ALA A 81 -20.40 -8.22 5.39
N LEU A 82 -20.68 -8.16 4.10
CA LEU A 82 -21.65 -7.22 3.57
C LEU A 82 -23.10 -7.66 3.84
N LEU A 83 -23.41 -8.94 3.77
CA LEU A 83 -24.77 -9.46 4.01
C LEU A 83 -25.28 -9.20 5.42
N GLU A 84 -24.38 -9.14 6.42
CA GLU A 84 -24.73 -8.76 7.79
C GLU A 84 -25.42 -7.39 7.89
N GLY A 85 -25.10 -6.47 6.98
CA GLY A 85 -25.71 -5.15 6.91
C GLY A 85 -26.91 -5.04 5.95
N GLY A 86 -27.46 -6.16 5.47
CA GLY A 86 -28.63 -6.22 4.59
C GLY A 86 -28.31 -6.40 3.10
N PRO A 87 -29.25 -6.12 2.20
CA PRO A 87 -29.07 -6.33 0.76
C PRO A 87 -27.85 -5.61 0.20
N ILE A 88 -27.12 -6.28 -0.68
CA ILE A 88 -25.91 -5.73 -1.31
C ILE A 88 -26.32 -5.06 -2.63
N PRO A 89 -26.25 -3.72 -2.75
CA PRO A 89 -26.50 -3.05 -4.01
C PRO A 89 -25.42 -3.39 -5.05
N ALA A 90 -25.79 -3.39 -6.31
CA ALA A 90 -24.84 -3.59 -7.41
C ALA A 90 -23.80 -2.48 -7.46
N LEU A 91 -22.58 -2.83 -7.86
CA LEU A 91 -21.53 -1.84 -8.16
C LEU A 91 -21.94 -1.10 -9.42
N PRO A 92 -22.04 0.25 -9.40
CA PRO A 92 -22.42 1.02 -10.59
C PRO A 92 -21.34 0.96 -11.66
N PRO A 93 -21.70 1.25 -12.92
CA PRO A 93 -20.70 1.47 -13.95
C PRO A 93 -19.78 2.64 -13.56
N PRO A 94 -18.54 2.66 -14.05
CA PRO A 94 -17.64 3.78 -13.79
C PRO A 94 -18.18 5.06 -14.44
N ALA A 95 -17.93 6.20 -13.80
CA ALA A 95 -18.20 7.51 -14.39
C ALA A 95 -17.36 7.70 -15.66
N GLU A 96 -17.90 8.41 -16.64
CA GLU A 96 -17.20 8.71 -17.89
C GLU A 96 -15.99 9.64 -17.69
N ALA A 97 -16.11 10.58 -16.73
CA ALA A 97 -15.02 11.49 -16.39
C ALA A 97 -13.92 10.78 -15.60
N ALA A 98 -12.66 11.11 -15.88
CA ALA A 98 -11.53 10.67 -15.08
C ALA A 98 -11.52 11.37 -13.72
N PHE A 99 -11.02 10.68 -12.68
CA PHE A 99 -10.81 11.29 -11.38
C PHE A 99 -9.51 12.11 -11.38
N ALA A 100 -9.61 13.43 -11.45
CA ALA A 100 -8.49 14.35 -11.70
C ALA A 100 -7.38 14.31 -10.63
N ARG A 101 -7.66 13.86 -9.41
CA ARG A 101 -6.73 13.85 -8.27
C ARG A 101 -6.36 12.45 -7.80
N ALA A 102 -6.43 11.45 -8.66
CA ALA A 102 -6.00 10.10 -8.29
C ALA A 102 -4.50 10.08 -7.99
N PRO A 103 -4.07 9.67 -6.78
CA PRO A 103 -2.66 9.56 -6.49
C PRO A 103 -2.03 8.40 -7.28
N GLY A 104 -0.76 8.56 -7.63
CA GLY A 104 0.03 7.48 -8.26
C GLY A 104 0.38 6.38 -7.26
N PRO A 105 0.92 5.24 -7.73
CA PRO A 105 1.27 4.12 -6.85
C PRO A 105 2.37 4.44 -5.82
N GLN A 106 3.22 5.42 -6.12
CA GLN A 106 4.30 5.90 -5.24
C GLN A 106 4.05 7.32 -4.75
N ALA A 107 2.76 7.70 -4.62
CA ALA A 107 2.41 9.04 -4.14
C ALA A 107 2.94 9.26 -2.72
N ASP A 108 3.58 10.40 -2.52
CA ASP A 108 4.01 10.88 -1.21
C ASP A 108 2.82 11.36 -0.35
N ALA A 109 3.08 11.66 0.90
CA ALA A 109 2.06 12.15 1.83
C ALA A 109 1.36 13.42 1.31
N GLY A 110 2.08 14.30 0.63
CA GLY A 110 1.52 15.54 0.08
C GLY A 110 0.48 15.26 -1.02
N ALA A 111 0.80 14.36 -1.96
CA ALA A 111 -0.10 13.94 -3.03
C ALA A 111 -1.35 13.21 -2.48
N LEU A 112 -1.17 12.36 -1.46
CA LEU A 112 -2.28 11.65 -0.80
C LEU A 112 -3.23 12.63 -0.09
N LEU A 113 -2.67 13.60 0.63
CA LEU A 113 -3.45 14.66 1.28
C LEU A 113 -4.18 15.54 0.28
N ALA A 114 -3.53 15.90 -0.83
CA ALA A 114 -4.15 16.67 -1.90
C ALA A 114 -5.33 15.92 -2.54
N ALA A 115 -5.19 14.60 -2.74
CA ALA A 115 -6.28 13.75 -3.23
C ALA A 115 -7.50 13.76 -2.29
N LEU A 116 -7.25 13.74 -0.98
CA LEU A 116 -8.30 13.87 0.05
C LEU A 116 -8.83 15.30 0.20
N GLY A 117 -8.20 16.30 -0.41
CA GLY A 117 -8.49 17.71 -0.15
C GLY A 117 -8.20 18.10 1.30
N ALA A 118 -7.19 17.49 1.90
CA ALA A 118 -6.72 17.82 3.24
C ALA A 118 -5.61 18.88 3.17
N PRO A 119 -5.43 19.68 4.25
CA PRO A 119 -4.35 20.67 4.31
C PRO A 119 -2.97 20.02 4.21
N ALA A 120 -2.07 20.60 3.41
CA ALA A 120 -0.70 20.09 3.26
C ALA A 120 0.07 20.04 4.59
N ALA A 121 -0.23 20.94 5.52
CA ALA A 121 0.36 20.95 6.86
C ALA A 121 0.11 19.67 7.66
N CYS A 122 -0.91 18.89 7.30
CA CYS A 122 -1.20 17.61 7.93
C CYS A 122 -0.12 16.55 7.68
N ALA A 123 0.71 16.70 6.64
CA ALA A 123 1.79 15.74 6.36
C ALA A 123 2.74 15.57 7.56
N ARG A 124 3.04 16.64 8.27
CA ARG A 124 3.92 16.63 9.46
C ARG A 124 3.28 16.03 10.71
N ARG A 125 1.98 15.75 10.66
CA ARG A 125 1.21 15.20 11.79
C ARG A 125 0.87 13.74 11.60
N LEU A 126 1.13 13.18 10.42
CA LEU A 126 0.92 11.77 10.15
C LEU A 126 1.93 10.94 10.95
N GLY A 127 1.43 10.05 11.77
CA GLY A 127 2.19 9.00 12.45
C GLY A 127 1.87 7.66 11.83
N GLU A 128 2.83 6.74 11.84
CA GLU A 128 2.64 5.36 11.40
C GLU A 128 2.35 4.47 12.59
N ASP A 129 1.23 3.76 12.55
CA ASP A 129 0.81 2.78 13.55
C ASP A 129 -0.21 1.83 12.92
N PHE A 130 0.07 0.53 12.97
CA PHE A 130 -0.84 -0.51 12.47
C PHE A 130 -2.19 -0.55 13.20
N LEU A 131 -2.26 -0.09 14.45
CA LEU A 131 -3.50 0.02 15.20
C LEU A 131 -4.52 0.95 14.54
N LEU A 132 -4.06 1.92 13.75
CA LEU A 132 -4.91 2.81 12.97
C LEU A 132 -5.77 2.06 11.94
N ALA A 133 -5.34 0.88 11.50
CA ALA A 133 -6.13 0.02 10.61
C ALA A 133 -7.27 -0.72 11.35
N ALA A 134 -7.14 -0.93 12.65
CA ALA A 134 -8.19 -1.52 13.48
C ALA A 134 -9.24 -0.47 13.90
N ASP A 135 -8.84 0.80 14.02
CA ASP A 135 -9.71 1.93 14.40
C ASP A 135 -10.20 2.69 13.16
N LEU A 136 -10.82 1.98 12.23
CA LEU A 136 -11.43 2.58 11.05
C LEU A 136 -12.94 2.74 11.22
N PRO A 137 -13.52 3.88 10.77
CA PRO A 137 -14.95 4.05 10.80
C PRO A 137 -15.64 3.05 9.85
N PRO A 138 -16.92 2.75 10.07
CA PRO A 138 -17.67 1.79 9.24
C PRO A 138 -17.57 2.05 7.74
N ALA A 139 -17.46 3.31 7.30
CA ALA A 139 -17.31 3.68 5.89
C ALA A 139 -15.99 3.20 5.27
N ALA A 140 -14.94 3.11 6.08
CA ALA A 140 -13.59 2.78 5.66
C ALA A 140 -13.13 1.39 6.15
N ALA A 141 -14.01 0.61 6.77
CA ALA A 141 -13.66 -0.71 7.29
C ALA A 141 -13.07 -1.61 6.21
N LEU A 142 -12.01 -2.32 6.56
CA LEU A 142 -11.31 -3.22 5.64
C LEU A 142 -12.12 -4.50 5.40
N PRO A 143 -12.02 -5.11 4.20
CA PRO A 143 -12.61 -6.41 3.95
C PRO A 143 -11.88 -7.50 4.75
N PRO A 144 -12.54 -8.62 5.07
CA PRO A 144 -11.84 -9.80 5.57
C PRO A 144 -10.71 -10.21 4.62
N GLN A 145 -9.63 -10.78 5.17
CA GLN A 145 -8.41 -11.15 4.44
C GLN A 145 -7.65 -9.97 3.79
N ALA A 146 -7.89 -8.74 4.25
CA ALA A 146 -7.01 -7.62 3.95
C ALA A 146 -5.71 -7.77 4.76
N MET A 147 -4.59 -7.84 4.07
CA MET A 147 -3.26 -7.86 4.68
C MET A 147 -2.72 -6.43 4.71
N VAL A 148 -2.75 -5.80 5.88
CA VAL A 148 -2.28 -4.42 6.05
C VAL A 148 -0.77 -4.38 5.90
N LEU A 149 -0.29 -3.56 4.97
CA LEU A 149 1.12 -3.35 4.68
C LEU A 149 1.64 -2.08 5.34
N GLN A 150 0.76 -1.06 5.43
CA GLN A 150 1.09 0.22 6.05
C GLN A 150 -0.19 0.86 6.58
N ALA A 151 -0.10 1.46 7.74
CA ALA A 151 -1.15 2.30 8.30
C ALA A 151 -0.56 3.58 8.86
N ALA A 152 -1.07 4.71 8.43
CA ALA A 152 -0.68 6.03 8.90
C ALA A 152 -1.90 6.90 9.13
N GLY A 153 -1.78 7.88 10.03
CA GLY A 153 -2.89 8.77 10.29
C GLY A 153 -2.59 9.86 11.29
N ALA A 154 -3.60 10.67 11.54
CA ALA A 154 -3.60 11.69 12.57
C ALA A 154 -5.04 11.87 13.10
N ASP A 155 -5.18 12.19 14.40
CA ASP A 155 -6.47 12.30 15.07
C ASP A 155 -6.90 13.72 15.39
N GLN A 156 -5.98 14.67 15.30
CA GLN A 156 -6.25 16.06 15.67
C GLN A 156 -6.89 16.84 14.51
N THR A 157 -7.92 17.60 14.80
CA THR A 157 -8.50 18.58 13.86
C THR A 157 -7.45 19.60 13.41
N PRO A 158 -7.38 19.96 12.12
CA PRO A 158 -8.21 19.51 10.98
C PRO A 158 -7.66 18.26 10.26
N CYS A 159 -6.75 17.51 10.87
CA CYS A 159 -5.99 16.42 10.26
C CYS A 159 -6.49 15.04 10.74
N ARG A 160 -7.79 14.84 10.85
CA ARG A 160 -8.37 13.53 11.19
C ARG A 160 -8.36 12.62 9.96
N ILE A 161 -7.23 11.94 9.75
CA ILE A 161 -6.91 11.24 8.50
C ILE A 161 -6.48 9.81 8.80
N ARG A 162 -6.84 8.88 7.91
CA ARG A 162 -6.34 7.51 7.85
C ARG A 162 -5.84 7.23 6.44
N ILE A 163 -4.66 6.68 6.33
CA ILE A 163 -4.02 6.22 5.09
C ILE A 163 -3.65 4.78 5.33
N ILE A 164 -4.33 3.85 4.67
CA ILE A 164 -4.10 2.42 4.84
C ILE A 164 -3.71 1.83 3.49
N ARG A 165 -2.58 1.16 3.44
CA ARG A 165 -2.17 0.33 2.31
C ARG A 165 -2.31 -1.13 2.70
N TYR A 166 -2.99 -1.90 1.90
CA TYR A 166 -3.15 -3.32 2.13
C TYR A 166 -3.14 -4.10 0.82
N ALA A 167 -2.83 -5.39 0.91
CA ALA A 167 -2.96 -6.33 -0.20
C ALA A 167 -4.07 -7.33 0.09
N THR A 168 -4.68 -7.86 -0.95
CA THR A 168 -5.71 -8.91 -0.85
C THR A 168 -5.67 -9.81 -2.08
N PRO A 169 -5.99 -11.11 -1.96
CA PRO A 169 -6.18 -11.97 -3.11
C PRO A 169 -7.49 -11.71 -3.87
N ALA A 170 -8.41 -10.91 -3.32
CA ALA A 170 -9.65 -10.55 -4.00
C ALA A 170 -9.38 -9.74 -5.27
N ALA A 171 -10.20 -9.90 -6.30
CA ALA A 171 -10.12 -9.08 -7.50
C ALA A 171 -10.40 -7.61 -7.18
N GLY A 172 -9.74 -6.70 -7.91
CA GLY A 172 -9.90 -5.25 -7.68
C GLY A 172 -11.34 -4.78 -7.76
N GLU A 173 -12.16 -5.38 -8.62
CA GLU A 173 -13.58 -5.07 -8.71
C GLU A 173 -14.36 -5.49 -7.47
N ASP A 174 -14.06 -6.65 -6.89
CA ASP A 174 -14.69 -7.12 -5.64
C ASP A 174 -14.31 -6.20 -4.47
N VAL A 175 -13.06 -5.73 -4.44
CA VAL A 175 -12.57 -4.73 -3.45
C VAL A 175 -13.34 -3.42 -3.59
N LEU A 176 -13.44 -2.88 -4.81
CA LEU A 176 -14.18 -1.63 -5.05
C LEU A 176 -15.67 -1.78 -4.71
N HIS A 177 -16.26 -2.93 -5.01
CA HIS A 177 -17.65 -3.22 -4.65
C HIS A 177 -17.84 -3.23 -3.14
N TYR A 178 -16.96 -3.90 -2.39
CA TYR A 178 -17.00 -3.89 -0.93
C TYR A 178 -17.00 -2.48 -0.37
N HIS A 179 -16.04 -1.66 -0.76
CA HIS A 179 -15.92 -0.29 -0.24
C HIS A 179 -17.02 0.64 -0.73
N TYR A 180 -17.53 0.44 -1.95
CA TYR A 180 -18.70 1.17 -2.43
C TYR A 180 -19.91 0.94 -1.52
N VAL A 181 -20.21 -0.32 -1.19
CA VAL A 181 -21.32 -0.68 -0.32
C VAL A 181 -21.13 -0.11 1.08
N ARG A 182 -19.92 -0.24 1.66
CA ARG A 182 -19.60 0.32 2.99
C ARG A 182 -19.78 1.84 3.03
N ALA A 183 -19.27 2.54 2.03
CA ALA A 183 -19.42 4.00 1.91
C ALA A 183 -20.90 4.41 1.81
N ARG A 184 -21.66 3.73 0.95
CA ARG A 184 -23.09 4.02 0.75
C ARG A 184 -23.90 3.81 2.02
N ARG A 185 -23.65 2.74 2.74
CA ARG A 185 -24.33 2.44 4.02
C ARG A 185 -23.99 3.44 5.12
N ALA A 186 -22.78 4.00 5.08
CA ALA A 186 -22.37 5.08 5.98
C ALA A 186 -22.87 6.46 5.56
N GLY A 187 -23.74 6.55 4.54
CA GLY A 187 -24.34 7.80 4.10
C GLY A 187 -23.46 8.66 3.20
N LEU A 188 -22.34 8.11 2.66
CA LEU A 188 -21.52 8.85 1.71
C LEU A 188 -22.06 8.68 0.29
N ALA A 189 -22.04 9.76 -0.49
CA ALA A 189 -22.24 9.70 -1.94
C ALA A 189 -21.00 9.13 -2.59
N ALA A 190 -21.08 7.89 -3.09
CA ALA A 190 -19.97 7.17 -3.67
C ALA A 190 -20.08 7.09 -5.19
N THR A 191 -18.99 7.35 -5.89
CA THR A 191 -18.84 7.27 -7.34
C THR A 191 -17.67 6.35 -7.69
N ARG A 192 -17.88 5.48 -8.68
CA ARG A 192 -16.83 4.62 -9.24
C ARG A 192 -16.16 5.32 -10.42
N TYR A 193 -14.86 5.19 -10.52
CA TYR A 193 -14.05 5.66 -11.66
C TYR A 193 -13.16 4.52 -12.17
N SER A 194 -12.84 4.57 -13.47
CA SER A 194 -11.93 3.64 -14.11
C SER A 194 -10.60 4.28 -14.54
N ALA A 195 -10.55 5.60 -14.65
CA ALA A 195 -9.39 6.36 -15.09
C ALA A 195 -9.04 7.49 -14.09
N PRO A 196 -7.74 7.78 -13.88
CA PRO A 196 -6.55 7.09 -14.40
C PRO A 196 -6.28 5.75 -13.70
N ALA A 197 -7.01 5.41 -12.66
CA ALA A 197 -6.97 4.13 -11.95
C ALA A 197 -8.39 3.72 -11.54
N ALA A 198 -8.61 2.43 -11.34
CA ALA A 198 -9.87 1.95 -10.82
C ALA A 198 -10.03 2.36 -9.34
N LEU A 199 -11.04 3.17 -9.03
CA LEU A 199 -11.24 3.70 -7.68
C LEU A 199 -12.71 3.97 -7.34
N ILE A 200 -12.97 4.03 -6.04
CA ILE A 200 -14.19 4.62 -5.45
C ILE A 200 -13.79 5.94 -4.79
N ALA A 201 -14.48 7.01 -5.14
CA ALA A 201 -14.46 8.28 -4.43
C ALA A 201 -15.79 8.48 -3.74
N ALA A 202 -15.78 8.75 -2.43
CA ALA A 202 -17.00 8.98 -1.69
C ALA A 202 -16.89 10.23 -0.82
N GLN A 203 -18.02 10.93 -0.69
CA GLN A 203 -18.08 12.19 0.05
C GLN A 203 -19.34 12.25 0.93
N GLY A 204 -19.15 12.65 2.18
CA GLY A 204 -20.23 12.85 3.14
C GLY A 204 -20.65 14.32 3.26
N LYS A 205 -21.87 14.57 3.74
CA LYS A 205 -22.43 15.91 3.93
C LYS A 205 -21.59 16.78 4.89
N ALA A 206 -20.99 16.17 5.92
CA ALA A 206 -20.17 16.87 6.91
C ALA A 206 -18.70 17.04 6.49
N GLY A 207 -18.34 16.79 5.22
CA GLY A 207 -16.99 16.94 4.71
C GLY A 207 -16.11 15.68 4.82
N ALA A 208 -16.67 14.56 5.29
CA ALA A 208 -15.99 13.28 5.25
C ALA A 208 -15.64 12.90 3.81
N ARG A 209 -14.48 12.33 3.59
CA ARG A 209 -14.01 11.85 2.28
C ARG A 209 -13.38 10.48 2.38
N LEU A 210 -13.67 9.63 1.41
CA LEU A 210 -13.07 8.33 1.25
C LEU A 210 -12.60 8.18 -0.20
N LEU A 211 -11.37 7.75 -0.38
CA LEU A 211 -10.83 7.28 -1.64
C LEU A 211 -10.32 5.86 -1.46
N VAL A 212 -10.67 4.97 -2.34
CA VAL A 212 -10.15 3.60 -2.38
C VAL A 212 -9.70 3.30 -3.80
N LEU A 213 -8.40 3.08 -3.95
CA LEU A 213 -7.77 2.76 -5.22
C LEU A 213 -7.35 1.29 -5.20
N ALA A 214 -7.72 0.57 -6.24
CA ALA A 214 -7.35 -0.84 -6.41
C ALA A 214 -6.47 -0.98 -7.66
N ARG A 215 -5.30 -1.61 -7.51
CA ARG A 215 -4.32 -1.82 -8.59
C ARG A 215 -3.85 -3.28 -8.59
N PRO A 216 -3.57 -3.85 -9.75
CA PRO A 216 -2.87 -5.14 -9.81
C PRO A 216 -1.52 -5.03 -9.09
N ALA A 217 -1.17 -6.06 -8.33
CA ALA A 217 0.11 -6.19 -7.65
C ALA A 217 0.80 -7.50 -8.04
N ALA A 218 2.03 -7.69 -7.56
CA ALA A 218 2.79 -8.92 -7.78
C ALA A 218 2.01 -10.16 -7.29
N HIS A 219 2.33 -11.31 -7.84
CA HIS A 219 1.77 -12.61 -7.46
C HIS A 219 0.24 -12.71 -7.56
N GLY A 220 -0.38 -11.94 -8.46
CA GLY A 220 -1.83 -11.95 -8.68
C GLY A 220 -2.65 -11.27 -7.57
N MET A 221 -2.00 -10.60 -6.65
CA MET A 221 -2.65 -9.84 -5.59
C MET A 221 -3.25 -8.52 -6.13
N THR A 222 -4.14 -7.96 -5.36
CA THR A 222 -4.62 -6.58 -5.53
C THR A 222 -4.01 -5.72 -4.42
N ALA A 223 -3.25 -4.69 -4.81
CA ALA A 223 -2.81 -3.64 -3.91
C ALA A 223 -3.90 -2.58 -3.78
N VAL A 224 -4.18 -2.19 -2.56
CA VAL A 224 -5.24 -1.23 -2.26
C VAL A 224 -4.68 -0.08 -1.42
N GLU A 225 -5.01 1.12 -1.83
CA GLU A 225 -4.73 2.33 -1.09
C GLU A 225 -6.06 2.96 -0.67
N LEU A 226 -6.31 2.95 0.64
CA LEU A 226 -7.49 3.52 1.25
C LEU A 226 -7.09 4.81 1.96
N LEU A 227 -7.73 5.91 1.57
CA LEU A 227 -7.55 7.21 2.16
C LEU A 227 -8.89 7.66 2.75
N TYR A 228 -8.92 7.97 4.03
CA TYR A 228 -10.11 8.49 4.69
C TYR A 228 -9.79 9.77 5.45
N ARG A 229 -10.67 10.75 5.32
CA ARG A 229 -10.69 11.96 6.12
C ARG A 229 -12.02 12.08 6.83
N ALA A 230 -11.97 12.18 8.15
CA ALA A 230 -13.16 12.45 8.96
C ALA A 230 -13.69 13.88 8.75
N PRO A 231 -14.95 14.12 9.06
CA PRO A 231 -15.54 15.46 9.02
C PRO A 231 -14.87 16.43 9.98
#